data_d9a71a338303aed70a6b06935d8732ca
#
_entry.id   d9a71a338303aed70a6b06935d8732ca
#
_cell.length_a   1.000
_cell.length_b   1.000
_cell.length_c   1.000
_cell.angle_alpha   90.00
_cell.angle_beta   90.00
_cell.angle_gamma   90.00
#
_symmetry.space_group_name_H-M   'P 1'
#
loop_
_entity.id
_entity.type
_entity.pdbx_description
1 polymer ?
#
loop_
_entity_poly.entity_id
_entity_poly.type
_entity_poly.pdbx_seq_one_letter_code
_entity_poly.pdbx_strand_id
1 'polypeptide(L)'
;NKPGRNLEELLRKSSKNHCMYCYSLLKNDRVNIGHLEHSIEKSLDELHLTECVPNIALACPNCNQSLKKVGEKKRIAELQEAKIEFETKLVCRGNVCRSECEKYKKLKKEYCRKAQIILQPSGVRGENSNLEYKIQYDVNNAEFIPDEKYQYDEYDLDYIKRHINRFKLNDPGIKTKALA
;
A
#
# COMPACT_ATOMS: atom_id res chain seq x y z
N ASN A 1 12.21 8.72 -23.79
CA ASN A 1 11.26 8.11 -22.84
C ASN A 1 11.73 8.40 -21.40
N LYS A 2 10.91 9.10 -20.61
CA LYS A 2 11.21 9.33 -19.20
C LYS A 2 11.02 8.01 -18.45
N PRO A 3 12.00 7.53 -17.64
CA PRO A 3 11.92 6.23 -16.95
C PRO A 3 10.65 6.00 -16.12
N GLY A 4 10.10 7.07 -15.52
CA GLY A 4 8.88 6.98 -14.71
C GLY A 4 7.60 6.68 -15.51
N ARG A 5 7.52 6.99 -16.80
CA ARG A 5 6.33 6.71 -17.60
C ARG A 5 6.09 5.21 -17.78
N ASN A 6 7.14 4.44 -18.01
CA ASN A 6 7.01 2.99 -18.18
C ASN A 6 6.50 2.30 -16.91
N LEU A 7 6.95 2.76 -15.72
CA LEU A 7 6.48 2.22 -14.45
C LEU A 7 5.01 2.59 -14.20
N GLU A 8 4.63 3.83 -14.44
CA GLU A 8 3.24 4.27 -14.29
C GLU A 8 2.30 3.47 -15.20
N GLU A 9 2.67 3.27 -16.47
CA GLU A 9 1.89 2.48 -17.43
C GLU A 9 1.73 1.03 -16.95
N LEU A 10 2.80 0.42 -16.45
CA LEU A 10 2.75 -0.95 -15.90
C LEU A 10 1.82 -1.03 -14.67
N LEU A 11 1.92 -0.07 -13.75
CA LEU A 11 1.04 0.00 -12.59
C LEU A 11 -0.42 0.22 -12.98
N ARG A 12 -0.69 1.08 -13.95
CA ARG A 12 -2.05 1.29 -14.50
C ARG A 12 -2.60 0.02 -15.13
N LYS A 13 -1.78 -0.69 -15.92
CA LYS A 13 -2.19 -1.96 -16.51
C LYS A 13 -2.49 -3.02 -15.47
N SER A 14 -1.62 -3.18 -14.46
CA SER A 14 -1.79 -4.18 -13.40
C SER A 14 -2.99 -3.89 -12.50
N SER A 15 -3.24 -2.62 -12.17
CA SER A 15 -4.40 -2.19 -11.36
C SER A 15 -5.67 -1.98 -12.17
N LYS A 16 -5.65 -2.18 -13.51
CA LYS A 16 -6.77 -1.84 -14.42
C LYS A 16 -7.25 -0.39 -14.24
N ASN A 17 -6.32 0.55 -14.03
CA ASN A 17 -6.59 1.96 -13.70
C ASN A 17 -7.37 2.20 -12.40
N HIS A 18 -7.28 1.31 -11.43
CA HIS A 18 -7.87 1.53 -10.12
C HIS A 18 -6.80 1.91 -9.09
N CYS A 19 -7.22 2.68 -8.09
CA CYS A 19 -6.40 2.98 -6.92
C CYS A 19 -6.07 1.68 -6.19
N MET A 20 -4.79 1.44 -5.94
CA MET A 20 -4.33 0.20 -5.30
C MET A 20 -4.71 0.10 -3.82
N TYR A 21 -5.27 1.16 -3.21
CA TYR A 21 -5.71 1.16 -1.82
C TYR A 21 -7.23 1.11 -1.65
N CYS A 22 -7.97 1.94 -2.40
CA CYS A 22 -9.43 2.05 -2.24
C CYS A 22 -10.23 1.55 -3.46
N TYR A 23 -9.55 1.03 -4.46
CA TYR A 23 -10.11 0.51 -5.70
C TYR A 23 -10.91 1.50 -6.56
N SER A 24 -10.99 2.78 -6.19
CA SER A 24 -11.63 3.80 -7.02
C SER A 24 -10.98 3.92 -8.38
N LEU A 25 -11.75 4.08 -9.44
CA LEU A 25 -11.27 4.28 -10.80
C LEU A 25 -10.40 5.55 -10.87
N LEU A 26 -9.21 5.43 -11.46
CA LEU A 26 -8.23 6.51 -11.64
C LEU A 26 -8.34 7.21 -13.00
N LYS A 27 -9.50 7.15 -13.58
CA LYS A 27 -9.79 7.81 -14.85
C LYS A 27 -11.11 8.56 -14.72
N ASN A 28 -11.07 9.86 -15.03
CA ASN A 28 -12.27 10.67 -15.13
C ASN A 28 -12.36 11.19 -16.56
N ASP A 29 -13.36 10.72 -17.32
CA ASP A 29 -13.49 10.89 -18.75
C ASP A 29 -12.21 10.43 -19.48
N ARG A 30 -11.45 11.38 -20.03
CA ARG A 30 -10.18 11.14 -20.74
C ARG A 30 -8.95 11.47 -19.90
N VAL A 31 -9.13 11.95 -18.65
CA VAL A 31 -8.06 12.41 -17.77
C VAL A 31 -7.67 11.35 -16.77
N ASN A 32 -6.38 11.04 -16.71
CA ASN A 32 -5.82 10.21 -15.66
C ASN A 32 -5.62 11.04 -14.39
N ILE A 33 -6.20 10.60 -13.27
CA ILE A 33 -6.15 11.30 -11.97
C ILE A 33 -5.28 10.58 -10.93
N GLY A 34 -4.69 9.45 -11.27
CA GLY A 34 -3.83 8.69 -10.36
C GLY A 34 -2.43 9.28 -10.26
N HIS A 35 -1.83 9.15 -9.08
CA HIS A 35 -0.45 9.55 -8.78
C HIS A 35 0.40 8.35 -8.40
N LEU A 36 1.69 8.38 -8.78
CA LEU A 36 2.68 7.50 -8.17
C LEU A 36 2.85 7.88 -6.70
N GLU A 37 2.83 6.88 -5.85
CA GLU A 37 2.84 7.03 -4.41
C GLU A 37 3.86 6.07 -3.79
N HIS A 38 4.55 6.49 -2.73
CA HIS A 38 5.48 5.65 -1.99
C HIS A 38 4.77 4.97 -0.83
N SER A 39 4.62 3.65 -0.90
CA SER A 39 3.86 2.85 0.08
C SER A 39 4.42 2.96 1.50
N ILE A 40 5.73 2.94 1.65
CA ILE A 40 6.44 3.37 2.85
C ILE A 40 6.94 4.78 2.58
N GLU A 41 6.74 5.69 3.52
CA GLU A 41 7.12 7.10 3.36
C GLU A 41 8.61 7.22 3.04
N LYS A 42 8.92 7.85 1.90
CA LYS A 42 10.31 8.03 1.46
C LYS A 42 11.18 8.82 2.47
N SER A 43 10.56 9.65 3.30
CA SER A 43 11.24 10.39 4.36
C SER A 43 11.91 9.49 5.43
N LEU A 44 11.55 8.22 5.49
CA LEU A 44 12.22 7.25 6.35
C LEU A 44 13.61 6.84 5.83
N ASP A 45 13.77 6.78 4.51
CA ASP A 45 15.04 6.48 3.85
C ASP A 45 14.99 7.00 2.41
N GLU A 46 15.15 8.30 2.23
CA GLU A 46 14.94 8.98 0.95
C GLU A 46 15.85 8.41 -0.16
N LEU A 47 17.11 8.12 0.19
CA LEU A 47 18.10 7.60 -0.75
C LEU A 47 17.69 6.24 -1.36
N HIS A 48 17.03 5.37 -0.58
CA HIS A 48 16.74 4.00 -0.98
C HIS A 48 15.27 3.78 -1.34
N LEU A 49 14.34 4.50 -0.70
CA LEU A 49 12.89 4.29 -0.89
C LEU A 49 12.33 5.02 -2.11
N THR A 50 12.99 6.10 -2.56
CA THR A 50 12.52 6.90 -3.71
C THR A 50 12.56 6.08 -5.00
N GLU A 51 13.65 5.32 -5.24
CA GLU A 51 13.85 4.52 -6.44
C GLU A 51 13.52 3.02 -6.25
N CYS A 52 12.86 2.67 -5.13
CA CYS A 52 12.48 1.31 -4.82
C CYS A 52 11.15 0.96 -5.50
N VAL A 53 11.19 0.26 -6.63
CA VAL A 53 9.98 -0.12 -7.40
C VAL A 53 8.95 -0.87 -6.55
N PRO A 54 9.32 -1.84 -5.68
CA PRO A 54 8.37 -2.47 -4.77
C PRO A 54 7.66 -1.51 -3.80
N ASN A 55 8.22 -0.32 -3.60
CA ASN A 55 7.66 0.73 -2.75
C ASN A 55 6.76 1.70 -3.50
N ILE A 56 6.59 1.55 -4.80
CA ILE A 56 5.83 2.51 -5.62
C ILE A 56 4.50 1.90 -6.01
N ALA A 57 3.42 2.57 -5.62
CA ALA A 57 2.05 2.21 -5.93
C ALA A 57 1.37 3.27 -6.79
N LEU A 58 0.19 2.94 -7.32
CA LEU A 58 -0.69 3.87 -7.99
C LEU A 58 -1.90 4.17 -7.09
N ALA A 59 -2.08 5.43 -6.71
CA ALA A 59 -3.12 5.84 -5.78
C ALA A 59 -3.91 7.06 -6.27
N CYS A 60 -5.17 7.16 -5.84
CA CYS A 60 -5.94 8.39 -6.03
C CYS A 60 -5.42 9.50 -5.12
N PRO A 61 -5.67 10.79 -5.46
CA PRO A 61 -5.25 11.92 -4.63
C PRO A 61 -5.70 11.79 -3.17
N ASN A 62 -6.93 11.35 -2.93
CA ASN A 62 -7.47 11.21 -1.58
C ASN A 62 -6.69 10.18 -0.74
N CYS A 63 -6.38 8.99 -1.30
CA CYS A 63 -5.57 8.00 -0.60
C CYS A 63 -4.15 8.49 -0.36
N ASN A 64 -3.51 9.07 -1.38
CA ASN A 64 -2.13 9.51 -1.31
C ASN A 64 -1.96 10.72 -0.37
N GLN A 65 -2.81 11.74 -0.49
CA GLN A 65 -2.62 13.03 0.18
C GLN A 65 -3.31 13.14 1.54
N SER A 66 -4.31 12.30 1.82
CA SER A 66 -5.14 12.41 3.02
C SER A 66 -5.17 11.12 3.84
N LEU A 67 -5.80 10.06 3.32
CA LEU A 67 -6.14 8.89 4.13
C LEU A 67 -4.91 8.13 4.62
N LYS A 68 -3.90 7.96 3.78
CA LYS A 68 -2.65 7.31 4.16
C LYS A 68 -1.84 8.14 5.16
N LYS A 69 -1.94 9.47 5.07
CA LYS A 69 -1.21 10.40 5.96
C LYS A 69 -1.73 10.46 7.39
N VAL A 70 -2.91 9.88 7.65
CA VAL A 70 -3.42 9.79 9.03
C VAL A 70 -2.39 9.07 9.92
N GLY A 71 -1.88 9.76 10.94
CA GLY A 71 -0.88 9.24 11.87
C GLY A 71 0.55 9.13 11.30
N GLU A 72 0.84 9.70 10.12
CA GLU A 72 2.15 9.61 9.46
C GLU A 72 3.31 10.09 10.36
N LYS A 73 3.19 11.27 10.97
CA LYS A 73 4.24 11.82 11.84
C LYS A 73 4.58 10.89 13.01
N LYS A 74 3.56 10.30 13.64
CA LYS A 74 3.76 9.35 14.73
C LYS A 74 4.45 8.08 14.23
N ARG A 75 4.00 7.51 13.12
CA ARG A 75 4.63 6.33 12.51
C ARG A 75 6.10 6.56 12.16
N ILE A 76 6.40 7.70 11.53
CA ILE A 76 7.78 8.05 11.15
C ILE A 76 8.66 8.13 12.40
N ALA A 77 8.22 8.82 13.46
CA ALA A 77 8.99 8.93 14.70
C ALA A 77 9.26 7.55 15.32
N GLU A 78 8.25 6.69 15.42
CA GLU A 78 8.38 5.34 15.97
C GLU A 78 9.25 4.40 15.12
N LEU A 79 9.33 4.64 13.81
CA LEU A 79 10.12 3.82 12.88
C LEU A 79 11.56 4.32 12.72
N GLN A 80 11.84 5.58 13.07
CA GLN A 80 13.20 6.12 13.01
C GLN A 80 14.14 5.41 13.97
N GLU A 81 13.67 5.01 15.16
CA GLU A 81 14.45 4.19 16.10
C GLU A 81 14.76 2.82 15.51
N ALA A 82 13.77 2.16 14.90
CA ALA A 82 13.96 0.89 14.21
C ALA A 82 14.91 1.02 13.00
N LYS A 83 14.90 2.16 12.29
CA LYS A 83 15.76 2.45 11.16
C LYS A 83 17.25 2.45 11.55
N ILE A 84 17.63 3.02 12.68
CA ILE A 84 19.01 3.06 13.15
C ILE A 84 19.58 1.63 13.26
N GLU A 85 18.79 0.68 13.70
CA GLU A 85 19.16 -0.73 13.76
C GLU A 85 19.35 -1.35 12.37
N PHE A 86 18.60 -0.91 11.36
CA PHE A 86 18.71 -1.38 9.98
C PHE A 86 19.93 -0.79 9.24
N GLU A 87 20.23 0.48 9.43
CA GLU A 87 21.36 1.14 8.75
C GLU A 87 22.71 0.52 9.08
N THR A 88 22.90 0.02 10.29
CA THR A 88 24.13 -0.61 10.72
C THR A 88 24.34 -2.02 10.15
N LYS A 89 23.30 -2.70 9.68
CA LYS A 89 23.33 -4.12 9.29
C LYS A 89 23.11 -4.43 7.82
N LEU A 90 22.60 -3.48 7.02
CA LEU A 90 22.19 -3.76 5.64
C LEU A 90 22.58 -2.64 4.68
N VAL A 91 23.42 -2.97 3.72
CA VAL A 91 23.82 -2.07 2.63
C VAL A 91 22.91 -2.28 1.42
N CYS A 92 22.28 -1.23 0.95
CA CYS A 92 21.57 -1.25 -0.32
C CYS A 92 22.57 -1.28 -1.48
N ARG A 93 22.49 -2.27 -2.36
CA ARG A 93 23.48 -2.53 -3.42
C ARG A 93 23.17 -1.91 -4.77
N GLY A 94 22.17 -1.06 -4.88
CA GLY A 94 21.81 -0.50 -6.19
C GLY A 94 21.01 0.79 -6.11
N ASN A 95 21.04 1.55 -7.20
CA ASN A 95 20.31 2.81 -7.31
C ASN A 95 18.82 2.58 -7.65
N VAL A 96 18.49 1.43 -8.25
CA VAL A 96 17.10 1.06 -8.60
C VAL A 96 16.83 -0.38 -8.17
N CYS A 97 15.96 -0.56 -7.17
CA CYS A 97 15.52 -1.87 -6.72
C CYS A 97 14.27 -2.30 -7.50
N ARG A 98 14.35 -3.39 -8.24
CA ARG A 98 13.21 -3.97 -9.00
C ARG A 98 12.47 -5.07 -8.24
N SER A 99 13.04 -5.57 -7.16
CA SER A 99 12.47 -6.62 -6.30
C SER A 99 12.66 -6.27 -4.83
N GLU A 100 11.87 -6.85 -3.94
CA GLU A 100 12.01 -6.68 -2.51
C GLU A 100 13.35 -7.27 -2.02
N CYS A 101 14.26 -6.42 -1.61
CA CYS A 101 15.48 -6.83 -0.92
C CYS A 101 15.22 -7.07 0.58
N GLU A 102 16.16 -7.71 1.28
CA GLU A 102 16.02 -8.03 2.71
C GLU A 102 15.85 -6.76 3.58
N LYS A 103 16.52 -5.66 3.22
CA LYS A 103 16.34 -4.37 3.90
C LYS A 103 14.90 -3.89 3.77
N TYR A 104 14.35 -3.89 2.55
CA TYR A 104 12.97 -3.47 2.30
C TYR A 104 11.96 -4.37 3.02
N LYS A 105 12.15 -5.70 2.98
CA LYS A 105 11.28 -6.65 3.66
C LYS A 105 11.22 -6.41 5.17
N LYS A 106 12.37 -6.18 5.80
CA LYS A 106 12.44 -5.87 7.24
C LYS A 106 11.74 -4.56 7.58
N LEU A 107 12.04 -3.49 6.84
CA LEU A 107 11.38 -2.21 7.03
C LEU A 107 9.86 -2.32 6.79
N LYS A 108 9.45 -3.03 5.75
CA LYS A 108 8.05 -3.31 5.44
C LYS A 108 7.35 -4.01 6.60
N LYS A 109 7.99 -5.04 7.19
CA LYS A 109 7.44 -5.77 8.33
C LYS A 109 7.17 -4.85 9.52
N GLU A 110 8.15 -4.03 9.92
CA GLU A 110 7.97 -3.07 11.02
C GLU A 110 6.95 -1.97 10.68
N TYR A 111 6.99 -1.48 9.44
CA TYR A 111 6.00 -0.50 8.98
C TYR A 111 4.58 -1.06 9.04
N CYS A 112 4.35 -2.30 8.59
CA CYS A 112 3.05 -2.94 8.60
C CYS A 112 2.48 -3.10 10.01
N ARG A 113 3.32 -3.45 10.99
CA ARG A 113 2.91 -3.55 12.40
C ARG A 113 2.37 -2.22 12.95
N LYS A 114 2.97 -1.10 12.53
CA LYS A 114 2.60 0.25 12.99
C LYS A 114 1.45 0.85 12.19
N ALA A 115 1.50 0.71 10.87
CA ALA A 115 0.55 1.35 9.96
C ALA A 115 -0.77 0.59 9.82
N GLN A 116 -0.71 -0.73 9.87
CA GLN A 116 -1.85 -1.63 9.57
C GLN A 116 -2.52 -1.25 8.25
N ILE A 117 -1.68 -1.15 7.21
CA ILE A 117 -2.07 -0.86 5.84
C ILE A 117 -1.63 -2.02 4.97
N ILE A 118 -2.50 -2.55 4.12
CA ILE A 118 -2.11 -3.49 3.07
C ILE A 118 -1.31 -2.70 2.03
N LEU A 119 0.02 -2.78 2.13
CA LEU A 119 0.93 -2.04 1.26
C LEU A 119 0.86 -2.54 -0.18
N GLN A 120 0.89 -1.63 -1.11
CA GLN A 120 0.81 -1.91 -2.54
C GLN A 120 2.13 -1.53 -3.24
N PRO A 121 2.50 -2.15 -4.37
CA PRO A 121 1.75 -3.21 -5.07
C PRO A 121 1.99 -4.62 -4.53
N SER A 122 2.91 -4.80 -3.60
CA SER A 122 3.41 -6.11 -3.18
C SER A 122 2.49 -6.86 -2.20
N GLY A 123 1.45 -6.20 -1.68
CA GLY A 123 0.55 -6.79 -0.69
C GLY A 123 1.21 -7.02 0.68
N VAL A 124 0.48 -7.60 1.60
CA VAL A 124 0.94 -7.96 2.96
C VAL A 124 0.48 -9.39 3.25
N ARG A 125 1.28 -10.13 4.01
CA ARG A 125 0.94 -11.45 4.54
C ARG A 125 0.88 -11.43 6.05
N GLY A 126 -0.02 -12.22 6.60
CA GLY A 126 -0.13 -12.44 8.04
C GLY A 126 1.19 -12.94 8.62
N GLU A 127 1.55 -12.42 9.78
CA GLU A 127 2.83 -12.76 10.42
C GLU A 127 2.86 -14.22 10.88
N ASN A 128 1.74 -14.72 11.40
CA ASN A 128 1.61 -16.08 11.90
C ASN A 128 1.01 -17.02 10.84
N SER A 129 -0.03 -16.57 10.14
CA SER A 129 -0.75 -17.39 9.17
C SER A 129 -0.02 -17.55 7.84
N ASN A 130 0.87 -16.60 7.48
CA ASN A 130 1.48 -16.45 6.16
C ASN A 130 0.45 -16.32 5.02
N LEU A 131 -0.82 -16.09 5.34
CA LEU A 131 -1.87 -15.86 4.36
C LEU A 131 -1.76 -14.45 3.79
N GLU A 132 -1.96 -14.31 2.50
CA GLU A 132 -2.01 -12.99 1.87
C GLU A 132 -3.30 -12.27 2.25
N TYR A 133 -3.21 -11.02 2.69
CA TYR A 133 -4.38 -10.23 3.04
C TYR A 133 -5.13 -9.81 1.79
N LYS A 134 -6.33 -10.31 1.64
CA LYS A 134 -7.25 -10.05 0.52
C LYS A 134 -8.54 -9.43 1.02
N ILE A 135 -9.11 -8.60 0.16
CA ILE A 135 -10.40 -7.96 0.38
C ILE A 135 -11.31 -8.39 -0.76
N GLN A 136 -12.54 -8.75 -0.42
CA GLN A 136 -13.59 -9.04 -1.38
C GLN A 136 -14.75 -8.04 -1.21
N TYR A 137 -15.58 -7.92 -2.25
CA TYR A 137 -16.84 -7.21 -2.17
C TYR A 137 -17.96 -8.21 -1.92
N ASP A 138 -18.62 -8.07 -0.77
CA ASP A 138 -19.83 -8.83 -0.44
C ASP A 138 -21.03 -8.17 -1.12
N VAL A 139 -21.54 -8.84 -2.15
CA VAL A 139 -22.67 -8.34 -2.96
C VAL A 139 -23.97 -8.29 -2.14
N ASN A 140 -24.17 -9.22 -1.19
CA ASN A 140 -25.39 -9.30 -0.42
C ASN A 140 -25.55 -8.12 0.55
N ASN A 141 -24.45 -7.75 1.21
CA ASN A 141 -24.44 -6.64 2.16
C ASN A 141 -23.92 -5.33 1.55
N ALA A 142 -23.50 -5.38 0.29
CA ALA A 142 -22.93 -4.25 -0.44
C ALA A 142 -21.73 -3.63 0.30
N GLU A 143 -20.80 -4.46 0.81
CA GLU A 143 -19.64 -4.03 1.60
C GLU A 143 -18.35 -4.72 1.18
N PHE A 144 -17.23 -4.00 1.36
CA PHE A 144 -15.90 -4.59 1.32
C PHE A 144 -15.59 -5.27 2.66
N ILE A 145 -15.20 -6.54 2.60
CA ILE A 145 -14.90 -7.37 3.76
C ILE A 145 -13.59 -8.13 3.52
N PRO A 146 -12.95 -8.70 4.58
CA PRO A 146 -11.88 -9.68 4.39
C PRO A 146 -12.35 -10.83 3.49
N ASP A 147 -11.49 -11.32 2.60
CA ASP A 147 -11.87 -12.42 1.67
C ASP A 147 -12.12 -13.72 2.44
N GLU A 148 -13.37 -14.18 2.43
CA GLU A 148 -13.83 -15.36 3.17
C GLU A 148 -13.28 -16.70 2.67
N LYS A 149 -12.59 -16.69 1.51
CA LYS A 149 -11.87 -17.88 1.02
C LYS A 149 -10.69 -18.24 1.90
N TYR A 150 -10.21 -17.31 2.73
CA TYR A 150 -9.07 -17.50 3.62
C TYR A 150 -9.54 -17.62 5.06
N GLN A 151 -8.98 -18.59 5.78
CA GLN A 151 -9.24 -18.75 7.22
C GLN A 151 -8.27 -17.84 8.00
N TYR A 152 -8.54 -16.56 8.03
CA TYR A 152 -7.79 -15.59 8.80
C TYR A 152 -8.02 -15.76 10.30
N ASP A 153 -6.96 -15.62 11.10
CA ASP A 153 -7.08 -15.47 12.53
C ASP A 153 -7.63 -14.07 12.92
N GLU A 154 -7.90 -13.88 14.21
CA GLU A 154 -8.47 -12.62 14.71
C GLU A 154 -7.58 -11.41 14.43
N TYR A 155 -6.26 -11.57 14.53
CA TYR A 155 -5.29 -10.51 14.24
C TYR A 155 -5.30 -10.12 12.76
N ASP A 156 -5.29 -11.10 11.87
CA ASP A 156 -5.35 -10.88 10.42
C ASP A 156 -6.65 -10.19 10.01
N LEU A 157 -7.78 -10.63 10.58
CA LEU A 157 -9.10 -10.01 10.36
C LEU A 157 -9.13 -8.55 10.82
N ASP A 158 -8.61 -8.26 12.01
CA ASP A 158 -8.54 -6.88 12.52
C ASP A 158 -7.65 -6.00 11.62
N TYR A 159 -6.50 -6.52 11.18
CA TYR A 159 -5.61 -5.81 10.27
C TYR A 159 -6.32 -5.43 8.96
N ILE A 160 -7.00 -6.38 8.32
CA ILE A 160 -7.72 -6.14 7.06
C ILE A 160 -8.86 -5.14 7.27
N LYS A 161 -9.64 -5.27 8.36
CA LYS A 161 -10.70 -4.34 8.73
C LYS A 161 -10.17 -2.92 8.96
N ARG A 162 -8.99 -2.77 9.59
CA ARG A 162 -8.35 -1.46 9.76
C ARG A 162 -7.96 -0.82 8.43
N HIS A 163 -7.48 -1.61 7.47
CA HIS A 163 -7.23 -1.11 6.12
C HIS A 163 -8.52 -0.62 5.46
N ILE A 164 -9.59 -1.44 5.49
CA ILE A 164 -10.92 -1.09 4.94
C ILE A 164 -11.41 0.24 5.55
N ASN A 165 -11.34 0.36 6.87
CA ASN A 165 -11.79 1.56 7.60
C ASN A 165 -10.91 2.78 7.28
N ARG A 166 -9.57 2.62 7.25
CA ARG A 166 -8.64 3.71 6.94
C ARG A 166 -8.90 4.32 5.57
N PHE A 167 -9.08 3.49 4.57
CA PHE A 167 -9.33 3.94 3.20
C PHE A 167 -10.81 4.13 2.89
N LYS A 168 -11.66 4.00 3.89
CA LYS A 168 -13.11 4.25 3.81
C LYS A 168 -13.79 3.48 2.67
N LEU A 169 -13.39 2.19 2.46
CA LEU A 169 -13.89 1.42 1.34
C LEU A 169 -15.42 1.29 1.35
N ASN A 170 -16.02 1.25 2.54
CA ASN A 170 -17.46 1.15 2.72
C ASN A 170 -18.19 2.51 2.77
N ASP A 171 -17.46 3.63 2.59
CA ASP A 171 -18.08 4.94 2.39
C ASP A 171 -18.79 4.97 1.02
N PRO A 172 -20.07 5.43 0.96
CA PRO A 172 -20.84 5.41 -0.27
C PRO A 172 -20.16 6.06 -1.46
N GLY A 173 -19.49 7.21 -1.24
CA GLY A 173 -18.80 7.93 -2.31
C GLY A 173 -17.57 7.22 -2.86
N ILE A 174 -16.83 6.47 -2.02
CA ILE A 174 -15.68 5.66 -2.45
C ILE A 174 -16.16 4.36 -3.09
N LYS A 175 -17.13 3.69 -2.46
CA LYS A 175 -17.70 2.44 -2.93
C LYS A 175 -18.26 2.56 -4.35
N THR A 176 -19.04 3.59 -4.64
CA THR A 176 -19.54 3.85 -5.99
C THR A 176 -18.42 3.98 -7.02
N LYS A 177 -17.34 4.69 -6.68
CA LYS A 177 -16.19 4.87 -7.58
C LYS A 177 -15.31 3.61 -7.73
N ALA A 178 -15.40 2.68 -6.80
CA ALA A 178 -14.67 1.42 -6.86
C ALA A 178 -15.39 0.37 -7.72
N LEU A 179 -16.71 0.47 -7.82
CA LEU A 179 -17.57 -0.49 -8.54
C LEU A 179 -17.95 -0.02 -9.96
N ALA A 180 -17.62 1.22 -10.32
CA ALA A 180 -17.83 1.77 -11.67
C ALA A 180 -16.75 1.28 -12.64
#